data_ef0c7dc16002fb2b3210c7b0a34391a3
#
_entry.id   ef0c7dc16002fb2b3210c7b0a34391a3
#
_cell.length_a   1.000
_cell.length_b   1.000
_cell.length_c   1.000
_cell.angle_alpha   90.00
_cell.angle_beta   90.00
_cell.angle_gamma   90.00
#
_symmetry.space_group_name_H-M   'P 1'
#
loop_
_entity.id
_entity.type
_entity.pdbx_description
1 polymer ?
#
loop_
_entity_poly.entity_id
_entity_poly.type
_entity_poly.pdbx_seq_one_letter_code
_entity_poly.pdbx_strand_id
1 'polypeptide(L)'
;MKRRRKNKRIIIFTFILLLLALSLILYKSTLNIDTHGYQKETYQVFKELNIVDKIIDKDYSKTLEKVINSEYFDSKYIDEYLNINYKEEDNFLEQIYNLLNIGYKSNDINTIYNKLKTDNIELITSNNYIKDLTNMLNLTYFKDNNLERYIKYYLNNNYNYIDVITYVNIGLDYEFYTNTIPVVDDSDILAIVNKYHYLSSSYVPDDLVTISSKYSTRTNKLRSVAAKAFENMAEDALKDNIKVYAASSYRSYSDQKYIYNNYVKEDGVQIADTYSARAGHSEHQTGLATDIADTSYSFIKDNTKESNWLKENAHKYGFILRYESTTEKITGYMYEPWHYRYVGVDIATFIHENKITYDEYVARNK
;
A
#
# COMPACT_ATOMS: atom_id res chain seq x y z
N MET A 1 -62.78 45.79 -62.30
CA MET A 1 -61.68 44.81 -62.32
C MET A 1 -60.44 45.17 -61.50
N LYS A 2 -59.97 46.37 -61.48
CA LYS A 2 -58.74 46.79 -60.72
C LYS A 2 -58.75 46.53 -59.18
N ARG A 3 -59.89 46.66 -58.51
CA ARG A 3 -60.02 46.48 -57.04
C ARG A 3 -59.88 45.00 -56.59
N ARG A 4 -60.40 44.09 -57.42
CA ARG A 4 -60.26 42.61 -57.10
C ARG A 4 -58.84 42.09 -57.28
N ARG A 5 -58.04 42.64 -58.18
CA ARG A 5 -56.61 42.30 -58.37
C ARG A 5 -55.74 42.82 -57.21
N LYS A 6 -56.07 44.00 -56.64
CA LYS A 6 -55.35 44.59 -55.52
C LYS A 6 -55.56 43.76 -54.24
N ASN A 7 -56.76 43.30 -53.97
CA ASN A 7 -57.07 42.46 -52.84
C ASN A 7 -56.43 41.07 -52.94
N LYS A 8 -56.36 40.44 -54.12
CA LYS A 8 -55.61 39.18 -54.32
C LYS A 8 -54.11 39.30 -54.05
N ARG A 9 -53.51 40.44 -54.43
CA ARG A 9 -52.09 40.70 -54.19
C ARG A 9 -51.80 40.90 -52.73
N ILE A 10 -52.69 41.59 -52.02
CA ILE A 10 -52.57 41.78 -50.55
C ILE A 10 -52.69 40.44 -49.80
N ILE A 11 -53.65 39.58 -50.17
CA ILE A 11 -53.84 38.25 -49.57
C ILE A 11 -52.62 37.36 -49.82
N ILE A 12 -52.07 37.38 -51.01
CA ILE A 12 -50.85 36.59 -51.33
C ILE A 12 -49.66 37.14 -50.55
N PHE A 13 -49.49 38.43 -50.41
CA PHE A 13 -48.40 39.04 -49.64
C PHE A 13 -48.50 38.80 -48.14
N THR A 14 -49.71 38.86 -47.56
CA THR A 14 -49.95 38.46 -46.17
C THR A 14 -49.70 36.98 -45.94
N PHE A 15 -50.06 36.10 -46.89
CA PHE A 15 -49.77 34.68 -46.77
C PHE A 15 -48.25 34.34 -46.82
N ILE A 16 -47.52 35.03 -47.72
CA ILE A 16 -46.05 34.91 -47.77
C ILE A 16 -45.38 35.44 -46.50
N LEU A 17 -45.85 36.55 -45.93
CA LEU A 17 -45.37 37.08 -44.65
C LEU A 17 -45.67 36.13 -43.48
N LEU A 18 -46.83 35.47 -43.47
CA LEU A 18 -47.19 34.47 -42.47
C LEU A 18 -46.32 33.23 -42.60
N LEU A 19 -46.01 32.74 -43.81
CA LEU A 19 -45.10 31.63 -44.05
C LEU A 19 -43.66 31.97 -43.62
N LEU A 20 -43.19 33.18 -43.92
CA LEU A 20 -41.88 33.66 -43.47
C LEU A 20 -41.82 33.81 -41.93
N ALA A 21 -42.88 34.32 -41.30
CA ALA A 21 -42.98 34.37 -39.85
C ALA A 21 -43.00 32.98 -39.21
N LEU A 22 -43.73 32.02 -39.81
CA LEU A 22 -43.77 30.64 -39.36
C LEU A 22 -42.42 29.94 -39.52
N SER A 23 -41.75 30.19 -40.66
CA SER A 23 -40.39 29.65 -40.90
C SER A 23 -39.35 30.25 -39.93
N LEU A 24 -39.46 31.54 -39.57
CA LEU A 24 -38.64 32.21 -38.60
C LEU A 24 -38.90 31.70 -37.16
N ILE A 25 -40.18 31.42 -36.83
CA ILE A 25 -40.55 30.82 -35.55
C ILE A 25 -40.01 29.38 -35.43
N LEU A 26 -40.18 28.59 -36.50
CA LEU A 26 -39.60 27.24 -36.59
C LEU A 26 -38.07 27.29 -36.54
N TYR A 27 -37.44 28.21 -37.26
CA TYR A 27 -35.99 28.42 -37.22
C TYR A 27 -35.52 28.88 -35.84
N LYS A 28 -36.23 29.80 -35.15
CA LYS A 28 -35.93 30.18 -33.76
C LYS A 28 -36.16 29.03 -32.76
N SER A 29 -37.22 28.21 -32.98
CA SER A 29 -37.44 27.03 -32.12
C SER A 29 -36.37 25.97 -32.30
N THR A 30 -35.77 25.84 -33.49
CA THR A 30 -34.63 24.97 -33.75
C THR A 30 -33.30 25.54 -33.26
N LEU A 31 -33.21 26.89 -33.10
CA LEU A 31 -32.02 27.55 -32.58
C LEU A 31 -31.95 27.60 -31.01
N ASN A 32 -33.07 27.35 -30.32
CA ASN A 32 -33.17 27.35 -28.86
C ASN A 32 -33.51 25.96 -28.31
N ILE A 33 -32.96 24.92 -28.86
CA ILE A 33 -32.97 23.62 -28.20
C ILE A 33 -31.95 23.73 -27.05
N ASP A 34 -32.41 23.67 -25.83
CA ASP A 34 -31.54 23.46 -24.68
C ASP A 34 -30.91 22.07 -24.82
N THR A 35 -29.62 22.05 -25.16
CA THR A 35 -28.86 20.80 -25.37
C THR A 35 -28.17 20.37 -24.09
N HIS A 36 -28.43 21.02 -22.94
CA HIS A 36 -27.79 20.73 -21.64
C HIS A 36 -26.26 20.73 -21.72
N GLY A 37 -25.69 21.59 -22.58
CA GLY A 37 -24.24 21.72 -22.79
C GLY A 37 -23.64 20.78 -23.82
N TYR A 38 -24.39 19.78 -24.32
CA TYR A 38 -23.91 18.86 -25.35
C TYR A 38 -23.94 19.48 -26.76
N GLN A 39 -23.13 18.96 -27.69
CA GLN A 39 -23.19 19.33 -29.09
C GLN A 39 -24.54 18.92 -29.71
N LYS A 40 -25.01 19.66 -30.69
CA LYS A 40 -26.32 19.41 -31.31
C LYS A 40 -26.45 18.01 -31.91
N GLU A 41 -25.37 17.56 -32.50
CA GLU A 41 -25.26 16.24 -33.11
C GLU A 41 -25.40 15.15 -32.02
N THR A 42 -24.69 15.28 -30.93
CA THR A 42 -24.76 14.37 -29.77
C THR A 42 -26.17 14.38 -29.16
N TYR A 43 -26.78 15.56 -29.00
CA TYR A 43 -28.13 15.67 -28.46
C TYR A 43 -29.18 15.05 -29.38
N GLN A 44 -28.96 15.06 -30.71
CA GLN A 44 -29.81 14.36 -31.64
C GLN A 44 -29.73 12.83 -31.47
N VAL A 45 -28.53 12.29 -31.26
CA VAL A 45 -28.34 10.86 -30.92
C VAL A 45 -29.08 10.51 -29.60
N PHE A 46 -29.07 11.36 -28.59
CA PHE A 46 -29.84 11.13 -27.37
C PHE A 46 -31.34 11.00 -27.64
N LYS A 47 -31.88 11.79 -28.55
CA LYS A 47 -33.32 11.69 -28.97
C LYS A 47 -33.58 10.36 -29.69
N GLU A 48 -32.71 10.00 -30.63
CA GLU A 48 -32.83 8.76 -31.40
C GLU A 48 -32.76 7.51 -30.54
N LEU A 49 -31.93 7.54 -29.49
CA LEU A 49 -31.79 6.49 -28.49
C LEU A 49 -32.86 6.56 -27.39
N ASN A 50 -33.71 7.59 -27.38
CA ASN A 50 -34.73 7.81 -26.37
C ASN A 50 -34.20 7.87 -24.93
N ILE A 51 -33.07 8.59 -24.73
CA ILE A 51 -32.36 8.68 -23.43
C ILE A 51 -32.33 10.12 -22.88
N VAL A 52 -33.02 11.05 -23.51
CA VAL A 52 -33.07 12.46 -23.08
C VAL A 52 -33.50 12.60 -21.62
N ASP A 53 -34.48 11.83 -21.18
CA ASP A 53 -35.00 11.86 -19.80
C ASP A 53 -33.95 11.45 -18.76
N LYS A 54 -32.93 10.71 -19.17
CA LYS A 54 -31.82 10.29 -18.26
C LYS A 54 -30.80 11.41 -18.05
N ILE A 55 -30.73 12.39 -18.92
CA ILE A 55 -29.70 13.44 -18.93
C ILE A 55 -30.25 14.84 -18.60
N ILE A 56 -31.58 15.06 -18.70
CA ILE A 56 -32.20 16.38 -18.63
C ILE A 56 -31.93 17.12 -17.31
N ASP A 57 -31.85 16.37 -16.21
CA ASP A 57 -31.59 16.88 -14.86
C ASP A 57 -30.15 16.61 -14.39
N LYS A 58 -29.24 16.31 -15.31
CA LYS A 58 -27.84 16.00 -14.98
C LYS A 58 -26.90 17.07 -15.54
N ASP A 59 -25.76 17.23 -14.88
CA ASP A 59 -24.67 18.03 -15.39
C ASP A 59 -24.10 17.46 -16.68
N TYR A 60 -23.53 18.34 -17.53
CA TYR A 60 -22.83 17.92 -18.75
C TYR A 60 -21.70 16.93 -18.44
N SER A 61 -21.65 15.81 -19.17
CA SER A 61 -20.59 14.81 -19.10
C SER A 61 -19.82 14.73 -20.41
N LYS A 62 -18.54 15.15 -20.39
CA LYS A 62 -17.62 15.00 -21.53
C LYS A 62 -17.41 13.52 -21.88
N THR A 63 -17.41 12.63 -20.87
CA THR A 63 -17.29 11.19 -21.07
C THR A 63 -18.47 10.64 -21.85
N LEU A 64 -19.71 10.96 -21.47
CA LEU A 64 -20.90 10.54 -22.21
C LEU A 64 -20.88 11.10 -23.64
N GLU A 65 -20.51 12.38 -23.85
CA GLU A 65 -20.44 13.00 -25.16
C GLU A 65 -19.45 12.31 -26.09
N LYS A 66 -18.30 11.87 -25.56
CA LYS A 66 -17.28 11.18 -26.34
C LYS A 66 -17.64 9.72 -26.62
N VAL A 67 -18.14 9.00 -25.61
CA VAL A 67 -18.40 7.57 -25.75
C VAL A 67 -19.60 7.27 -26.63
N ILE A 68 -20.65 8.11 -26.62
CA ILE A 68 -21.89 7.85 -27.37
C ILE A 68 -21.69 7.77 -28.91
N ASN A 69 -20.66 8.45 -29.41
CA ASN A 69 -20.29 8.45 -30.82
C ASN A 69 -19.14 7.45 -31.11
N SER A 70 -18.81 6.56 -30.20
CA SER A 70 -17.78 5.54 -30.35
C SER A 70 -18.38 4.13 -30.39
N GLU A 71 -17.59 3.16 -30.83
CA GLU A 71 -17.95 1.73 -30.80
C GLU A 71 -18.05 1.15 -29.36
N TYR A 72 -17.56 1.87 -28.36
CA TYR A 72 -17.58 1.47 -26.94
C TYR A 72 -18.84 1.91 -26.19
N PHE A 73 -19.82 2.48 -26.88
CA PHE A 73 -21.08 2.88 -26.28
C PHE A 73 -21.99 1.68 -25.98
N ASP A 74 -22.43 1.57 -24.73
CA ASP A 74 -23.49 0.64 -24.34
C ASP A 74 -24.51 1.39 -23.45
N SER A 75 -25.76 1.42 -23.89
CA SER A 75 -26.85 2.16 -23.23
C SER A 75 -27.12 1.74 -21.77
N LYS A 76 -26.70 0.53 -21.38
CA LYS A 76 -26.81 0.05 -19.99
C LYS A 76 -25.91 0.82 -19.03
N TYR A 77 -24.87 1.51 -19.52
CA TYR A 77 -23.87 2.23 -18.71
C TYR A 77 -24.04 3.75 -18.73
N ILE A 78 -25.16 4.30 -19.21
CA ILE A 78 -25.38 5.75 -19.29
C ILE A 78 -25.16 6.42 -17.96
N ASP A 79 -25.72 5.87 -16.87
CA ASP A 79 -25.58 6.44 -15.52
C ASP A 79 -24.12 6.44 -15.05
N GLU A 80 -23.32 5.46 -15.46
CA GLU A 80 -21.89 5.42 -15.17
C GLU A 80 -21.12 6.46 -16.01
N TYR A 81 -21.36 6.55 -17.33
CA TYR A 81 -20.71 7.53 -18.20
C TYR A 81 -20.97 8.97 -17.76
N LEU A 82 -22.13 9.27 -17.20
CA LEU A 82 -22.46 10.58 -16.63
C LEU A 82 -21.54 10.95 -15.47
N ASN A 83 -21.04 9.97 -14.72
CA ASN A 83 -20.28 10.18 -13.49
C ASN A 83 -18.77 9.83 -13.62
N ILE A 84 -18.30 9.37 -14.79
CA ILE A 84 -16.89 9.14 -15.05
C ILE A 84 -16.22 10.43 -15.49
N ASN A 85 -15.13 10.82 -14.83
CA ASN A 85 -14.31 11.97 -15.20
C ASN A 85 -13.50 11.66 -16.45
N TYR A 86 -13.72 12.43 -17.51
CA TYR A 86 -13.01 12.26 -18.79
C TYR A 86 -11.50 12.50 -18.66
N LYS A 87 -10.72 11.65 -19.30
CA LYS A 87 -9.27 11.82 -19.47
C LYS A 87 -8.93 11.90 -20.97
N GLU A 88 -7.97 12.77 -21.30
CA GLU A 88 -7.47 12.95 -22.67
C GLU A 88 -6.35 11.92 -22.95
N GLU A 89 -6.72 10.64 -23.09
CA GLU A 89 -5.84 9.51 -23.32
C GLU A 89 -6.38 8.67 -24.47
N ASP A 90 -5.50 8.15 -25.33
CA ASP A 90 -5.91 7.50 -26.57
C ASP A 90 -6.84 6.30 -26.36
N ASN A 91 -6.60 5.48 -25.34
CA ASN A 91 -7.38 4.26 -25.08
C ASN A 91 -8.47 4.45 -24.00
N PHE A 92 -8.75 5.71 -23.59
CA PHE A 92 -9.65 5.98 -22.45
C PHE A 92 -11.03 5.35 -22.62
N LEU A 93 -11.67 5.51 -23.80
CA LEU A 93 -13.02 5.01 -24.03
C LEU A 93 -13.09 3.49 -24.02
N GLU A 94 -12.11 2.83 -24.62
CA GLU A 94 -11.98 1.37 -24.58
C GLU A 94 -11.78 0.86 -23.15
N GLN A 95 -10.86 1.48 -22.41
CA GLN A 95 -10.53 1.09 -21.05
C GLN A 95 -11.73 1.23 -20.11
N ILE A 96 -12.48 2.35 -20.15
CA ILE A 96 -13.68 2.51 -19.32
C ILE A 96 -14.76 1.50 -19.68
N TYR A 97 -14.95 1.19 -20.96
CA TYR A 97 -15.89 0.16 -21.40
C TYR A 97 -15.50 -1.22 -20.83
N ASN A 98 -14.20 -1.58 -20.90
CA ASN A 98 -13.71 -2.84 -20.37
C ASN A 98 -13.86 -2.89 -18.83
N LEU A 99 -13.53 -1.81 -18.12
CA LEU A 99 -13.71 -1.74 -16.65
C LEU A 99 -15.19 -1.87 -16.24
N LEU A 100 -16.11 -1.23 -16.96
CA LEU A 100 -17.55 -1.35 -16.73
C LEU A 100 -18.04 -2.78 -16.99
N ASN A 101 -17.56 -3.44 -18.05
CA ASN A 101 -17.92 -4.83 -18.36
C ASN A 101 -17.41 -5.82 -17.31
N ILE A 102 -16.25 -5.57 -16.70
CA ILE A 102 -15.70 -6.36 -15.60
C ILE A 102 -16.55 -6.19 -14.35
N GLY A 103 -17.21 -5.03 -14.16
CA GLY A 103 -18.12 -4.76 -13.03
C GLY A 103 -17.75 -3.56 -12.17
N TYR A 104 -16.71 -2.82 -12.52
CA TYR A 104 -16.37 -1.58 -11.82
C TYR A 104 -17.42 -0.50 -12.08
N LYS A 105 -17.64 0.39 -11.12
CA LYS A 105 -18.57 1.51 -11.18
C LYS A 105 -17.81 2.82 -11.43
N SER A 106 -18.53 3.87 -11.78
CA SER A 106 -17.95 5.19 -12.05
C SER A 106 -17.00 5.68 -10.95
N ASN A 107 -17.35 5.50 -9.68
CA ASN A 107 -16.50 5.89 -8.55
C ASN A 107 -15.20 5.07 -8.48
N ASP A 108 -15.28 3.78 -8.76
CA ASP A 108 -14.09 2.89 -8.82
C ASP A 108 -13.19 3.32 -9.96
N ILE A 109 -13.78 3.55 -11.16
CA ILE A 109 -13.06 3.98 -12.36
C ILE A 109 -12.36 5.33 -12.11
N ASN A 110 -13.04 6.29 -11.52
CA ASN A 110 -12.44 7.57 -11.15
C ASN A 110 -11.27 7.40 -10.17
N THR A 111 -11.40 6.49 -9.21
CA THR A 111 -10.31 6.17 -8.27
C THR A 111 -9.12 5.54 -8.99
N ILE A 112 -9.37 4.57 -9.87
CA ILE A 112 -8.34 3.89 -10.68
C ILE A 112 -7.54 4.93 -11.49
N TYR A 113 -8.23 5.79 -12.25
CA TYR A 113 -7.58 6.83 -13.07
C TYR A 113 -6.91 7.96 -12.26
N ASN A 114 -7.29 8.17 -11.01
CA ASN A 114 -6.65 9.16 -10.15
C ASN A 114 -5.41 8.62 -9.43
N LYS A 115 -5.30 7.30 -9.28
CA LYS A 115 -4.24 6.65 -8.50
C LYS A 115 -3.22 5.92 -9.35
N LEU A 116 -3.57 5.46 -10.54
CA LEU A 116 -2.70 4.64 -11.38
C LEU A 116 -2.32 5.36 -12.66
N LYS A 117 -1.17 4.99 -13.20
CA LYS A 117 -0.76 5.34 -14.56
C LYS A 117 -1.51 4.47 -15.58
N THR A 118 -1.65 4.97 -16.80
CA THR A 118 -2.39 4.32 -17.90
C THR A 118 -1.95 2.88 -18.15
N ASP A 119 -0.64 2.61 -18.15
CA ASP A 119 -0.09 1.26 -18.36
C ASP A 119 -0.59 0.23 -17.34
N ASN A 120 -0.87 0.68 -16.11
CA ASN A 120 -1.40 -0.17 -15.05
C ASN A 120 -2.89 -0.50 -15.21
N ILE A 121 -3.63 0.29 -16.01
CA ILE A 121 -5.06 0.05 -16.24
C ILE A 121 -5.26 -1.18 -17.15
N GLU A 122 -4.37 -1.41 -18.10
CA GLU A 122 -4.39 -2.62 -18.93
C GLU A 122 -4.23 -3.89 -18.10
N LEU A 123 -3.38 -3.83 -17.07
CA LEU A 123 -3.23 -4.94 -16.14
C LEU A 123 -4.53 -5.24 -15.39
N ILE A 124 -5.29 -4.21 -14.98
CA ILE A 124 -6.58 -4.40 -14.31
C ILE A 124 -7.60 -4.98 -15.28
N THR A 125 -7.68 -4.46 -16.50
CA THR A 125 -8.64 -4.93 -17.52
C THR A 125 -8.37 -6.34 -18.00
N SER A 126 -7.15 -6.85 -17.84
CA SER A 126 -6.76 -8.24 -18.14
C SER A 126 -7.16 -9.24 -17.06
N ASN A 127 -7.68 -8.77 -15.93
CA ASN A 127 -8.10 -9.59 -14.80
C ASN A 127 -9.62 -9.58 -14.61
N ASN A 128 -10.14 -10.51 -13.81
CA ASN A 128 -11.50 -10.45 -13.32
C ASN A 128 -11.68 -9.31 -12.30
N TYR A 129 -12.93 -9.00 -11.95
CA TYR A 129 -13.25 -8.00 -10.93
C TYR A 129 -12.55 -8.27 -9.60
N ILE A 130 -11.79 -7.29 -9.12
CA ILE A 130 -11.07 -7.33 -7.84
C ILE A 130 -11.83 -6.44 -6.87
N LYS A 131 -12.57 -7.07 -5.98
CA LYS A 131 -13.50 -6.40 -5.05
C LYS A 131 -12.85 -5.28 -4.24
N ASP A 132 -11.62 -5.50 -3.76
CA ASP A 132 -10.94 -4.57 -2.85
C ASP A 132 -9.90 -3.68 -3.55
N LEU A 133 -9.88 -3.63 -4.90
CA LEU A 133 -8.87 -2.86 -5.63
C LEU A 133 -8.82 -1.39 -5.21
N THR A 134 -9.96 -0.72 -5.15
CA THR A 134 -10.02 0.71 -4.77
C THR A 134 -9.61 0.95 -3.32
N ASN A 135 -9.88 -0.01 -2.43
CA ASN A 135 -9.39 0.02 -1.05
C ASN A 135 -7.86 -0.08 -1.01
N MET A 136 -7.27 -0.99 -1.80
CA MET A 136 -5.80 -1.12 -1.94
C MET A 136 -5.18 0.17 -2.44
N LEU A 137 -5.72 0.76 -3.51
CA LEU A 137 -5.24 2.00 -4.13
C LEU A 137 -5.28 3.21 -3.18
N ASN A 138 -6.15 3.20 -2.19
CA ASN A 138 -6.30 4.28 -1.22
C ASN A 138 -5.37 4.16 -0.01
N LEU A 139 -4.65 3.04 0.16
CA LEU A 139 -3.66 2.92 1.22
C LEU A 139 -2.46 3.84 0.94
N THR A 140 -2.00 4.55 1.96
CA THR A 140 -0.87 5.51 1.85
C THR A 140 0.45 4.85 1.50
N TYR A 141 0.58 3.56 1.77
CA TYR A 141 1.77 2.73 1.50
C TYR A 141 1.59 1.80 0.29
N PHE A 142 0.57 2.03 -0.53
CA PHE A 142 0.44 1.40 -1.84
C PHE A 142 1.58 1.87 -2.77
N LYS A 143 2.19 0.93 -3.52
CA LYS A 143 3.29 1.19 -4.45
C LYS A 143 2.90 0.74 -5.86
N ASP A 144 2.78 1.67 -6.79
CA ASP A 144 2.35 1.41 -8.18
C ASP A 144 3.13 0.26 -8.84
N ASN A 145 4.44 0.22 -8.61
CA ASN A 145 5.32 -0.80 -9.19
C ASN A 145 5.06 -2.23 -8.68
N ASN A 146 4.28 -2.37 -7.62
CA ASN A 146 3.92 -3.66 -7.04
C ASN A 146 2.51 -4.12 -7.44
N LEU A 147 1.77 -3.38 -8.27
CA LEU A 147 0.36 -3.66 -8.58
C LEU A 147 0.13 -5.11 -9.05
N GLU A 148 0.94 -5.61 -9.98
CA GLU A 148 0.83 -6.99 -10.46
C GLU A 148 1.02 -8.01 -9.34
N ARG A 149 2.01 -7.77 -8.46
CA ARG A 149 2.29 -8.62 -7.30
C ARG A 149 1.12 -8.61 -6.31
N TYR A 150 0.54 -7.42 -6.05
CA TYR A 150 -0.63 -7.29 -5.18
C TYR A 150 -1.84 -8.06 -5.73
N ILE A 151 -2.15 -7.90 -7.01
CA ILE A 151 -3.25 -8.61 -7.68
C ILE A 151 -3.03 -10.12 -7.58
N LYS A 152 -1.84 -10.59 -7.97
CA LYS A 152 -1.50 -12.02 -7.92
C LYS A 152 -1.59 -12.58 -6.50
N TYR A 153 -1.07 -11.86 -5.51
CA TYR A 153 -1.08 -12.29 -4.11
C TYR A 153 -2.51 -12.30 -3.54
N TYR A 154 -3.33 -11.29 -3.87
CA TYR A 154 -4.73 -11.22 -3.48
C TYR A 154 -5.56 -12.38 -4.04
N LEU A 155 -5.39 -12.69 -5.32
CA LEU A 155 -6.15 -13.76 -5.99
C LEU A 155 -5.76 -15.17 -5.52
N ASN A 156 -4.53 -15.36 -5.08
CA ASN A 156 -4.00 -16.67 -4.68
C ASN A 156 -4.09 -16.95 -3.18
N ASN A 157 -4.46 -15.96 -2.36
CA ASN A 157 -4.49 -16.07 -0.91
C ASN A 157 -5.80 -15.53 -0.35
N ASN A 158 -6.19 -16.00 0.82
CA ASN A 158 -7.39 -15.51 1.52
C ASN A 158 -7.04 -14.45 2.58
N TYR A 159 -6.30 -13.41 2.16
CA TYR A 159 -5.96 -12.27 3.01
C TYR A 159 -6.85 -11.07 2.69
N ASN A 160 -7.08 -10.21 3.68
CA ASN A 160 -7.70 -8.90 3.43
C ASN A 160 -6.72 -7.98 2.68
N TYR A 161 -7.24 -6.90 2.10
CA TYR A 161 -6.44 -5.99 1.26
C TYR A 161 -5.29 -5.28 2.02
N ILE A 162 -5.43 -5.04 3.34
CA ILE A 162 -4.38 -4.44 4.17
C ILE A 162 -3.20 -5.40 4.29
N ASP A 163 -3.48 -6.67 4.60
CA ASP A 163 -2.46 -7.70 4.73
C ASP A 163 -1.79 -7.97 3.39
N VAL A 164 -2.56 -8.02 2.29
CA VAL A 164 -2.00 -8.20 0.93
C VAL A 164 -0.95 -7.14 0.63
N ILE A 165 -1.29 -5.85 0.78
CA ILE A 165 -0.35 -4.76 0.49
C ILE A 165 0.85 -4.81 1.45
N THR A 166 0.59 -5.04 2.74
CA THR A 166 1.65 -5.13 3.75
C THR A 166 2.61 -6.28 3.45
N TYR A 167 2.10 -7.47 3.19
CA TYR A 167 2.91 -8.68 3.00
C TYR A 167 3.71 -8.63 1.70
N VAL A 168 3.14 -8.13 0.62
CA VAL A 168 3.89 -7.90 -0.62
C VAL A 168 4.97 -6.82 -0.45
N ASN A 169 4.70 -5.78 0.34
CA ASN A 169 5.71 -4.76 0.65
C ASN A 169 6.85 -5.29 1.53
N ILE A 170 6.58 -6.29 2.38
CA ILE A 170 7.62 -7.03 3.11
C ILE A 170 8.43 -7.92 2.15
N GLY A 171 7.79 -8.47 1.10
CA GLY A 171 8.36 -9.45 0.18
C GLY A 171 7.85 -10.88 0.38
N LEU A 172 6.77 -11.09 1.17
CA LEU A 172 6.26 -12.43 1.50
C LEU A 172 5.60 -13.18 0.32
N ASP A 173 5.51 -12.55 -0.83
CA ASP A 173 5.18 -13.19 -2.11
C ASP A 173 6.38 -13.89 -2.76
N TYR A 174 7.58 -13.73 -2.20
CA TYR A 174 8.81 -14.42 -2.54
C TYR A 174 9.23 -15.38 -1.43
N GLU A 175 10.01 -16.40 -1.78
CA GLU A 175 10.66 -17.25 -0.79
C GLU A 175 11.71 -16.45 0.02
N PHE A 176 11.90 -16.80 1.29
CA PHE A 176 12.91 -16.18 2.13
C PHE A 176 14.32 -16.32 1.53
N TYR A 177 15.11 -15.28 1.67
CA TYR A 177 16.47 -15.16 1.11
C TYR A 177 16.54 -15.17 -0.42
N THR A 178 15.39 -14.93 -1.09
CA THR A 178 15.33 -14.58 -2.52
C THR A 178 14.98 -13.11 -2.71
N ASN A 179 15.33 -12.53 -3.87
CA ASN A 179 15.09 -11.11 -4.16
C ASN A 179 15.59 -10.15 -3.06
N THR A 180 16.77 -10.48 -2.47
CA THR A 180 17.34 -9.72 -1.37
C THR A 180 17.85 -8.34 -1.81
N ILE A 181 17.67 -7.33 -0.96
CA ILE A 181 17.98 -5.93 -1.22
C ILE A 181 19.03 -5.45 -0.21
N PRO A 182 20.12 -4.77 -0.63
CA PRO A 182 21.05 -4.16 0.30
C PRO A 182 20.36 -3.02 1.07
N VAL A 183 20.66 -2.90 2.36
CA VAL A 183 20.27 -1.75 3.17
C VAL A 183 20.97 -0.51 2.63
N VAL A 184 20.22 0.54 2.28
CA VAL A 184 20.76 1.77 1.65
C VAL A 184 21.39 2.69 2.68
N ASP A 185 20.70 2.91 3.81
CA ASP A 185 21.24 3.67 4.95
C ASP A 185 21.40 2.73 6.15
N ASP A 186 22.58 2.15 6.26
CA ASP A 186 22.92 1.22 7.32
C ASP A 186 23.21 1.91 8.67
N SER A 187 23.35 3.24 8.67
CA SER A 187 23.49 4.07 9.87
C SER A 187 22.15 4.42 10.51
N ASP A 188 21.03 4.34 9.78
CA ASP A 188 19.69 4.60 10.32
C ASP A 188 19.35 3.57 11.42
N ILE A 189 18.91 4.06 12.59
CA ILE A 189 18.43 3.19 13.69
C ILE A 189 17.19 2.37 13.26
N LEU A 190 16.51 2.82 12.22
CA LEU A 190 15.36 2.16 11.61
C LEU A 190 15.73 1.36 10.36
N ALA A 191 17.01 1.07 10.14
CA ALA A 191 17.44 0.16 9.09
C ALA A 191 16.83 -1.22 9.33
N ILE A 192 16.02 -1.71 8.38
CA ILE A 192 15.47 -3.06 8.46
C ILE A 192 16.50 -4.07 7.95
N VAL A 193 16.80 -5.05 8.78
CA VAL A 193 17.68 -6.18 8.44
C VAL A 193 16.88 -7.45 8.73
N ASN A 194 16.60 -8.21 7.69
CA ASN A 194 15.76 -9.41 7.77
C ASN A 194 16.12 -10.39 6.64
N LYS A 195 15.27 -11.36 6.35
CA LYS A 195 15.53 -12.33 5.28
C LYS A 195 15.52 -11.75 3.86
N TYR A 196 15.05 -10.52 3.67
CA TYR A 196 15.02 -9.81 2.39
C TYR A 196 15.99 -8.63 2.31
N HIS A 197 16.46 -8.12 3.47
CA HIS A 197 17.34 -6.95 3.52
C HIS A 197 18.64 -7.30 4.24
N TYR A 198 19.78 -6.96 3.63
CA TYR A 198 21.08 -7.33 4.16
C TYR A 198 22.05 -6.16 4.26
N LEU A 199 22.97 -6.26 5.24
CA LEU A 199 24.10 -5.35 5.42
C LEU A 199 25.33 -5.84 4.66
N SER A 200 26.16 -4.90 4.22
CA SER A 200 27.47 -5.21 3.64
C SER A 200 28.33 -6.04 4.62
N SER A 201 29.16 -6.93 4.07
CA SER A 201 30.14 -7.67 4.88
C SER A 201 31.16 -6.80 5.58
N SER A 202 31.40 -5.58 5.10
CA SER A 202 32.32 -4.60 5.68
C SER A 202 31.65 -3.63 6.66
N TYR A 203 30.32 -3.68 6.79
CA TYR A 203 29.61 -2.77 7.69
C TYR A 203 29.90 -3.06 9.16
N VAL A 204 30.31 -2.03 9.87
CA VAL A 204 30.52 -1.98 11.32
C VAL A 204 30.03 -0.62 11.79
N PRO A 205 29.10 -0.55 12.76
CA PRO A 205 28.70 0.73 13.33
C PRO A 205 29.88 1.48 13.96
N ASP A 206 29.97 2.76 13.74
CA ASP A 206 31.06 3.63 14.21
C ASP A 206 30.90 4.08 15.66
N ASP A 207 29.66 4.00 16.20
CA ASP A 207 29.30 4.44 17.55
C ASP A 207 29.10 3.26 18.54
N LEU A 208 29.75 2.13 18.31
CA LEU A 208 29.71 0.99 19.24
C LEU A 208 30.39 1.30 20.57
N VAL A 209 29.64 1.15 21.67
CA VAL A 209 30.14 1.27 23.03
C VAL A 209 29.96 -0.02 23.82
N THR A 210 30.83 -0.27 24.80
CA THR A 210 30.70 -1.42 25.71
C THR A 210 29.62 -1.16 26.74
N ILE A 211 28.67 -2.09 26.88
CA ILE A 211 27.64 -2.09 27.92
C ILE A 211 28.33 -2.30 29.30
N SER A 212 27.89 -1.58 30.29
CA SER A 212 28.38 -1.73 31.67
C SER A 212 28.33 -3.20 32.12
N SER A 213 29.43 -3.67 32.74
CA SER A 213 29.50 -5.04 33.33
C SER A 213 28.45 -5.32 34.38
N LYS A 214 27.83 -4.29 34.95
CA LYS A 214 26.68 -4.41 35.85
C LYS A 214 25.46 -5.05 35.18
N TYR A 215 25.32 -4.83 33.84
CA TYR A 215 24.15 -5.24 33.05
C TYR A 215 24.50 -6.17 31.89
N SER A 216 25.67 -6.81 31.96
CA SER A 216 26.15 -7.65 30.86
C SER A 216 26.82 -8.91 31.38
N THR A 217 26.57 -10.06 30.74
CA THR A 217 27.16 -11.34 31.12
C THR A 217 28.63 -11.49 30.68
N ARG A 218 29.06 -10.68 29.75
CA ARG A 218 30.42 -10.61 29.15
C ARG A 218 30.63 -9.26 28.48
N THR A 219 31.75 -9.04 27.84
CA THR A 219 31.95 -7.81 27.04
C THR A 219 31.03 -7.84 25.83
N ASN A 220 29.91 -7.13 25.93
CA ASN A 220 28.95 -6.90 24.87
C ASN A 220 29.01 -5.43 24.43
N LYS A 221 28.75 -5.18 23.14
CA LYS A 221 28.69 -3.83 22.58
C LYS A 221 27.35 -3.59 21.90
N LEU A 222 26.84 -2.39 22.01
CA LEU A 222 25.71 -1.86 21.25
C LEU A 222 26.09 -0.48 20.70
N ARG A 223 25.34 0.04 19.75
CA ARG A 223 25.38 1.45 19.39
C ARG A 223 25.06 2.29 20.62
N SER A 224 25.68 3.44 20.74
CA SER A 224 25.63 4.27 21.96
C SER A 224 24.22 4.57 22.46
N VAL A 225 23.30 4.87 21.54
CA VAL A 225 21.87 5.11 21.87
C VAL A 225 21.18 3.87 22.44
N ALA A 226 21.42 2.70 21.85
CA ALA A 226 20.82 1.44 22.29
C ALA A 226 21.45 0.94 23.60
N ALA A 227 22.76 1.12 23.79
CA ALA A 227 23.45 0.78 25.05
C ALA A 227 22.88 1.59 26.22
N LYS A 228 22.75 2.91 26.06
CA LYS A 228 22.18 3.79 27.10
C LYS A 228 20.73 3.41 27.44
N ALA A 229 19.92 3.13 26.40
CA ALA A 229 18.53 2.69 26.56
C ALA A 229 18.43 1.35 27.29
N PHE A 230 19.30 0.38 26.95
CA PHE A 230 19.36 -0.92 27.62
C PHE A 230 19.76 -0.81 29.07
N GLU A 231 20.79 -0.01 29.43
CA GLU A 231 21.23 0.20 30.79
C GLU A 231 20.13 0.86 31.64
N ASN A 232 19.41 1.84 31.12
CA ASN A 232 18.26 2.44 31.78
C ASN A 232 17.14 1.41 32.00
N MET A 233 16.82 0.59 31.00
CA MET A 233 15.84 -0.49 31.10
C MET A 233 16.22 -1.49 32.21
N ALA A 234 17.48 -1.94 32.21
CA ALA A 234 17.98 -2.89 33.23
C ALA A 234 18.02 -2.28 34.64
N GLU A 235 18.32 -0.99 34.80
CA GLU A 235 18.28 -0.28 36.07
C GLU A 235 16.84 -0.18 36.60
N ASP A 236 15.88 0.13 35.75
CA ASP A 236 14.48 0.24 36.14
C ASP A 236 13.87 -1.14 36.45
N ALA A 237 14.23 -2.18 35.71
CA ALA A 237 13.85 -3.56 36.02
C ALA A 237 14.31 -3.97 37.43
N LEU A 238 15.52 -3.54 37.87
CA LEU A 238 16.00 -3.79 39.19
C LEU A 238 15.12 -3.21 40.32
N LYS A 239 14.43 -2.08 40.07
CA LYS A 239 13.47 -1.48 41.01
C LYS A 239 12.28 -2.40 41.28
N ASP A 240 11.93 -3.20 40.28
CA ASP A 240 10.87 -4.21 40.33
C ASP A 240 11.39 -5.60 40.72
N ASN A 241 12.64 -5.69 41.22
CA ASN A 241 13.34 -6.92 41.58
C ASN A 241 13.52 -7.90 40.39
N ILE A 242 13.56 -7.37 39.17
CA ILE A 242 13.85 -8.10 37.95
C ILE A 242 15.30 -7.82 37.54
N LYS A 243 16.05 -8.88 37.20
CA LYS A 243 17.44 -8.75 36.77
C LYS A 243 17.59 -9.28 35.36
N VAL A 244 18.02 -8.42 34.46
CA VAL A 244 18.26 -8.74 33.06
C VAL A 244 19.67 -8.31 32.65
N TYR A 245 20.29 -9.10 31.79
CA TYR A 245 21.66 -8.88 31.32
C TYR A 245 21.74 -9.03 29.81
N ALA A 246 22.54 -8.19 29.15
CA ALA A 246 22.92 -8.37 27.78
C ALA A 246 23.82 -9.62 27.65
N ALA A 247 23.41 -10.63 26.91
CA ALA A 247 24.15 -11.88 26.75
C ALA A 247 24.85 -12.00 25.38
N SER A 248 24.21 -11.49 24.32
CA SER A 248 24.78 -11.43 22.98
C SER A 248 24.24 -10.18 22.30
N SER A 249 25.14 -9.27 21.89
CA SER A 249 24.72 -7.99 21.30
C SER A 249 25.35 -7.80 19.92
N TYR A 250 26.18 -6.80 19.68
CA TYR A 250 26.84 -6.66 18.37
C TYR A 250 27.58 -7.94 17.99
N ARG A 251 27.36 -8.37 16.75
CA ARG A 251 28.01 -9.55 16.14
C ARG A 251 28.44 -9.20 14.72
N SER A 252 29.72 -9.35 14.42
CA SER A 252 30.22 -9.04 13.07
C SER A 252 29.67 -9.98 12.01
N TYR A 253 29.78 -9.58 10.73
CA TYR A 253 29.45 -10.45 9.61
C TYR A 253 30.19 -11.80 9.67
N SER A 254 31.48 -11.77 9.99
CA SER A 254 32.32 -12.98 10.08
C SER A 254 31.89 -13.91 11.21
N ASP A 255 31.55 -13.36 12.38
CA ASP A 255 31.08 -14.15 13.51
C ASP A 255 29.72 -14.80 13.21
N GLN A 256 28.79 -14.02 12.60
CA GLN A 256 27.50 -14.55 12.17
C GLN A 256 27.66 -15.67 11.14
N LYS A 257 28.57 -15.50 10.17
CA LYS A 257 28.85 -16.52 9.16
C LYS A 257 29.37 -17.80 9.79
N TYR A 258 30.24 -17.69 10.79
CA TYR A 258 30.77 -18.87 11.51
C TYR A 258 29.67 -19.60 12.29
N ILE A 259 28.86 -18.86 13.05
CA ILE A 259 27.76 -19.41 13.85
C ILE A 259 26.72 -20.10 12.94
N TYR A 260 26.24 -19.41 11.91
CA TYR A 260 25.25 -19.95 10.97
C TYR A 260 25.77 -21.22 10.28
N ASN A 261 27.02 -21.23 9.82
CA ASN A 261 27.59 -22.40 9.16
C ASN A 261 27.70 -23.62 10.10
N ASN A 262 27.88 -23.40 11.41
CA ASN A 262 27.87 -24.52 12.37
C ASN A 262 26.47 -25.09 12.53
N TYR A 263 25.43 -24.20 12.66
CA TYR A 263 24.05 -24.67 12.71
C TYR A 263 23.62 -25.43 11.43
N VAL A 264 24.05 -24.94 10.27
CA VAL A 264 23.81 -25.67 9.00
C VAL A 264 24.44 -27.07 8.98
N LYS A 265 25.61 -27.22 9.58
CA LYS A 265 26.27 -28.57 9.69
C LYS A 265 25.51 -29.49 10.65
N GLU A 266 24.92 -28.93 11.71
CA GLU A 266 24.21 -29.70 12.73
C GLU A 266 22.79 -30.06 12.27
N ASP A 267 22.02 -29.06 11.78
CA ASP A 267 20.57 -29.16 11.57
C ASP A 267 20.14 -29.08 10.10
N GLY A 268 21.05 -28.71 9.21
CA GLY A 268 20.75 -28.43 7.79
C GLY A 268 20.20 -27.02 7.59
N VAL A 269 20.23 -26.55 6.34
CA VAL A 269 19.87 -25.15 5.96
C VAL A 269 18.44 -24.79 6.36
N GLN A 270 17.47 -25.67 6.08
CA GLN A 270 16.06 -25.38 6.31
C GLN A 270 15.74 -25.14 7.80
N ILE A 271 16.32 -25.94 8.68
CA ILE A 271 16.11 -25.80 10.12
C ILE A 271 16.93 -24.62 10.66
N ALA A 272 18.20 -24.50 10.27
CA ALA A 272 19.05 -23.39 10.69
C ALA A 272 18.45 -22.01 10.33
N ASP A 273 17.82 -21.89 9.16
CA ASP A 273 17.15 -20.66 8.74
C ASP A 273 15.98 -20.24 9.65
N THR A 274 15.39 -21.16 10.42
CA THR A 274 14.25 -20.82 11.30
C THR A 274 14.65 -20.11 12.60
N TYR A 275 15.93 -20.23 13.00
CA TYR A 275 16.41 -19.68 14.28
C TYR A 275 17.75 -18.92 14.20
N SER A 276 18.38 -18.91 13.03
CA SER A 276 19.64 -18.17 12.83
C SER A 276 19.65 -17.47 11.49
N ALA A 277 20.03 -16.19 11.51
CA ALA A 277 20.16 -15.41 10.30
C ALA A 277 21.41 -15.79 9.51
N ARG A 278 21.31 -15.77 8.16
CA ARG A 278 22.47 -15.83 7.29
C ARG A 278 23.34 -14.58 7.48
N ALA A 279 24.65 -14.67 7.22
CA ALA A 279 25.55 -13.54 7.36
C ALA A 279 25.10 -12.34 6.50
N GLY A 280 25.10 -11.16 7.09
CA GLY A 280 24.54 -9.93 6.51
C GLY A 280 23.06 -9.72 6.82
N HIS A 281 22.30 -10.75 7.15
CA HIS A 281 20.86 -10.71 7.44
C HIS A 281 20.54 -10.69 8.93
N SER A 282 21.54 -10.58 9.80
CA SER A 282 21.38 -10.56 11.26
C SER A 282 21.28 -9.14 11.78
N GLU A 283 20.25 -8.84 12.59
CA GLU A 283 20.10 -7.58 13.28
C GLU A 283 21.23 -7.29 14.27
N HIS A 284 21.94 -8.30 14.78
CA HIS A 284 23.12 -8.13 15.64
C HIS A 284 24.23 -7.33 14.95
N GLN A 285 24.35 -7.40 13.63
CA GLN A 285 25.36 -6.63 12.89
C GLN A 285 25.05 -5.12 12.91
N THR A 286 23.78 -4.72 13.13
CA THR A 286 23.42 -3.30 13.27
C THR A 286 23.94 -2.67 14.58
N GLY A 287 24.32 -3.48 15.57
CA GLY A 287 24.59 -3.00 16.91
C GLY A 287 23.34 -2.47 17.67
N LEU A 288 22.14 -2.77 17.17
CA LEU A 288 20.86 -2.32 17.75
C LEU A 288 20.04 -3.49 18.34
N ALA A 289 20.50 -4.74 18.21
CA ALA A 289 19.84 -5.90 18.78
C ALA A 289 20.68 -6.53 19.90
N THR A 290 19.99 -7.09 20.88
CA THR A 290 20.61 -7.82 21.99
C THR A 290 19.75 -8.99 22.43
N ASP A 291 20.39 -10.14 22.64
CA ASP A 291 19.81 -11.27 23.34
C ASP A 291 19.95 -11.04 24.85
N ILE A 292 18.85 -11.20 25.58
CA ILE A 292 18.79 -10.93 27.02
C ILE A 292 18.84 -12.23 27.81
N ALA A 293 19.63 -12.24 28.90
CA ALA A 293 19.75 -13.34 29.83
C ALA A 293 19.18 -12.98 31.23
N ASP A 294 18.83 -14.00 31.97
CA ASP A 294 18.46 -13.94 33.38
C ASP A 294 19.67 -14.04 34.33
N THR A 295 19.42 -14.22 35.63
CA THR A 295 20.44 -14.36 36.68
C THR A 295 21.26 -15.63 36.57
N SER A 296 20.84 -16.65 35.83
CA SER A 296 21.63 -17.85 35.52
C SER A 296 22.57 -17.66 34.34
N TYR A 297 22.54 -16.47 33.73
CA TYR A 297 23.24 -16.14 32.49
C TYR A 297 22.79 -16.97 31.28
N SER A 298 21.61 -17.60 31.37
CA SER A 298 20.93 -18.27 30.27
C SER A 298 19.96 -17.30 29.56
N PHE A 299 19.75 -17.51 28.27
CA PHE A 299 18.74 -16.71 27.55
C PHE A 299 17.38 -16.83 28.21
N ILE A 300 16.69 -15.69 28.32
CA ILE A 300 15.37 -15.61 28.94
C ILE A 300 14.41 -16.57 28.24
N LYS A 301 13.69 -17.35 29.03
CA LYS A 301 12.64 -18.26 28.56
C LYS A 301 11.28 -17.58 28.66
N ASP A 302 10.34 -18.03 27.86
CA ASP A 302 8.96 -17.56 27.91
C ASP A 302 8.30 -17.82 29.28
N ASN A 303 7.35 -16.97 29.66
CA ASN A 303 6.58 -17.06 30.91
C ASN A 303 7.43 -16.97 32.20
N THR A 304 8.65 -16.45 32.12
CA THR A 304 9.42 -16.06 33.29
C THR A 304 9.04 -14.65 33.78
N LYS A 305 9.44 -14.28 34.96
CA LYS A 305 9.22 -12.91 35.49
C LYS A 305 9.90 -11.87 34.62
N GLU A 306 11.09 -12.18 34.15
CA GLU A 306 11.91 -11.34 33.29
C GLU A 306 11.24 -11.15 31.91
N SER A 307 10.78 -12.23 31.27
CA SER A 307 10.12 -12.12 29.97
C SER A 307 8.80 -11.36 30.05
N ASN A 308 8.02 -11.57 31.11
CA ASN A 308 6.75 -10.86 31.28
C ASN A 308 6.99 -9.36 31.53
N TRP A 309 7.96 -9.01 32.36
CA TRP A 309 8.34 -7.62 32.62
C TRP A 309 8.80 -6.94 31.30
N LEU A 310 9.66 -7.60 30.54
CA LEU A 310 10.19 -7.06 29.28
C LEU A 310 9.09 -6.88 28.24
N LYS A 311 8.17 -7.83 28.10
CA LYS A 311 7.01 -7.69 27.17
C LYS A 311 6.17 -6.45 27.48
N GLU A 312 6.01 -6.10 28.77
CA GLU A 312 5.20 -4.97 29.19
C GLU A 312 5.96 -3.63 29.18
N ASN A 313 7.29 -3.66 29.30
CA ASN A 313 8.05 -2.45 29.60
C ASN A 313 9.13 -2.09 28.57
N ALA A 314 9.65 -3.04 27.79
CA ALA A 314 10.78 -2.79 26.90
C ALA A 314 10.52 -1.67 25.89
N HIS A 315 9.28 -1.53 25.39
CA HIS A 315 8.89 -0.46 24.46
C HIS A 315 9.11 0.94 25.03
N LYS A 316 8.97 1.15 26.33
CA LYS A 316 9.21 2.43 27.04
C LYS A 316 10.67 2.89 26.94
N TYR A 317 11.57 1.97 26.64
CA TYR A 317 13.01 2.20 26.45
C TYR A 317 13.43 2.10 24.99
N GLY A 318 12.46 1.96 24.06
CA GLY A 318 12.72 1.90 22.63
C GLY A 318 13.06 0.50 22.11
N PHE A 319 12.88 -0.55 22.89
CA PHE A 319 13.09 -1.94 22.48
C PHE A 319 11.78 -2.65 22.16
N ILE A 320 11.80 -3.49 21.14
CA ILE A 320 10.72 -4.40 20.77
C ILE A 320 11.16 -5.84 20.97
N LEU A 321 10.24 -6.72 21.38
CA LEU A 321 10.39 -8.17 21.22
C LEU A 321 10.25 -8.46 19.71
N ARG A 322 11.36 -8.89 19.09
CA ARG A 322 11.46 -8.88 17.62
C ARG A 322 10.73 -10.02 16.95
N TYR A 323 10.75 -11.21 17.56
CA TYR A 323 10.23 -12.44 17.01
C TYR A 323 9.23 -13.07 17.98
N GLU A 324 7.97 -12.67 17.84
CA GLU A 324 6.88 -13.17 18.69
C GLU A 324 6.32 -14.51 18.20
N SER A 325 5.70 -15.29 19.07
CA SER A 325 5.23 -16.66 18.80
C SER A 325 4.18 -16.78 17.69
N THR A 326 3.53 -15.70 17.29
CA THR A 326 2.49 -15.70 16.25
C THR A 326 2.97 -15.11 14.93
N THR A 327 4.22 -14.66 14.84
CA THR A 327 4.75 -13.86 13.74
C THR A 327 5.73 -14.59 12.83
N GLU A 328 5.94 -15.88 13.04
CA GLU A 328 6.89 -16.72 12.27
C GLU A 328 6.65 -16.67 10.76
N LYS A 329 5.39 -16.62 10.33
CA LYS A 329 5.03 -16.53 8.91
C LYS A 329 5.45 -15.19 8.27
N ILE A 330 5.59 -14.14 9.08
CA ILE A 330 5.97 -12.79 8.65
C ILE A 330 7.48 -12.62 8.71
N THR A 331 8.09 -12.98 9.84
CA THR A 331 9.51 -12.76 10.09
C THR A 331 10.41 -13.86 9.55
N GLY A 332 9.86 -15.07 9.38
CA GLY A 332 10.59 -16.29 9.03
C GLY A 332 11.41 -16.87 10.17
N TYR A 333 11.32 -16.34 11.40
CA TYR A 333 12.00 -16.82 12.57
C TYR A 333 11.02 -17.37 13.60
N MET A 334 11.44 -18.45 14.28
CA MET A 334 10.72 -18.99 15.42
C MET A 334 10.65 -17.95 16.56
N TYR A 335 9.79 -18.22 17.54
CA TYR A 335 9.68 -17.38 18.72
C TYR A 335 10.99 -17.31 19.51
N GLU A 336 11.47 -16.09 19.77
CA GLU A 336 12.70 -15.84 20.50
C GLU A 336 12.44 -14.85 21.67
N PRO A 337 12.01 -15.32 22.85
CA PRO A 337 11.68 -14.44 23.98
C PRO A 337 12.85 -13.62 24.51
N TRP A 338 14.06 -13.91 24.06
CA TRP A 338 15.31 -13.23 24.45
C TRP A 338 15.74 -12.12 23.48
N HIS A 339 15.28 -12.13 22.21
CA HIS A 339 15.79 -11.24 21.18
C HIS A 339 15.03 -9.91 21.12
N TYR A 340 15.71 -8.84 21.51
CA TYR A 340 15.18 -7.48 21.54
C TYR A 340 15.92 -6.57 20.59
N ARG A 341 15.15 -5.78 19.79
CA ARG A 341 15.66 -4.80 18.84
C ARG A 341 15.29 -3.39 19.28
N TYR A 342 16.32 -2.49 19.32
CA TYR A 342 16.11 -1.05 19.52
C TYR A 342 15.64 -0.37 18.24
N VAL A 343 14.54 0.39 18.33
CA VAL A 343 13.93 1.17 17.22
C VAL A 343 13.52 2.59 17.68
N GLY A 344 13.88 2.99 18.90
CA GLY A 344 13.43 4.24 19.50
C GLY A 344 12.06 4.13 20.18
N VAL A 345 11.80 5.00 21.15
CA VAL A 345 10.63 4.88 22.05
C VAL A 345 9.32 5.00 21.32
N ASP A 346 9.17 6.00 20.44
CA ASP A 346 7.91 6.27 19.75
C ASP A 346 7.48 5.08 18.89
N ILE A 347 8.44 4.51 18.13
CA ILE A 347 8.16 3.38 17.23
C ILE A 347 7.96 2.09 18.01
N ALA A 348 8.77 1.85 19.03
CA ALA A 348 8.60 0.67 19.88
C ALA A 348 7.23 0.68 20.57
N THR A 349 6.77 1.83 21.07
CA THR A 349 5.45 2.00 21.66
C THR A 349 4.34 1.78 20.64
N PHE A 350 4.46 2.37 19.46
CA PHE A 350 3.50 2.16 18.37
C PHE A 350 3.36 0.67 18.00
N ILE A 351 4.48 -0.04 17.84
CA ILE A 351 4.50 -1.47 17.51
C ILE A 351 3.84 -2.28 18.63
N HIS A 352 4.18 -2.00 19.89
CA HIS A 352 3.61 -2.66 21.05
C HIS A 352 2.08 -2.47 21.16
N GLU A 353 1.60 -1.24 21.04
CA GLU A 353 0.18 -0.90 21.15
C GLU A 353 -0.66 -1.48 20.00
N ASN A 354 -0.11 -1.50 18.77
CA ASN A 354 -0.80 -2.00 17.59
C ASN A 354 -0.61 -3.51 17.36
N LYS A 355 0.23 -4.18 18.15
CA LYS A 355 0.53 -5.62 18.07
C LYS A 355 0.93 -6.06 16.66
N ILE A 356 1.82 -5.31 16.04
CA ILE A 356 2.37 -5.59 14.72
C ILE A 356 3.86 -5.89 14.82
N THR A 357 4.40 -6.57 13.82
CA THR A 357 5.84 -6.78 13.70
C THR A 357 6.56 -5.52 13.22
N TYR A 358 7.88 -5.47 13.41
CA TYR A 358 8.71 -4.41 12.84
C TYR A 358 8.69 -4.42 11.30
N ASP A 359 8.61 -5.60 10.69
CA ASP A 359 8.48 -5.75 9.24
C ASP A 359 7.19 -5.10 8.73
N GLU A 360 6.06 -5.31 9.40
CA GLU A 360 4.78 -4.68 9.06
C GLU A 360 4.82 -3.16 9.26
N TYR A 361 5.45 -2.70 10.35
CA TYR A 361 5.63 -1.27 10.58
C TYR A 361 6.39 -0.62 9.42
N VAL A 362 7.53 -1.18 9.03
CA VAL A 362 8.35 -0.65 7.92
C VAL A 362 7.58 -0.71 6.60
N ALA A 363 6.89 -1.80 6.31
CA ALA A 363 6.12 -1.97 5.09
C ALA A 363 4.97 -0.96 4.92
N ARG A 364 4.45 -0.43 6.04
CA ARG A 364 3.35 0.55 6.08
C ARG A 364 3.81 2.01 6.18
N ASN A 365 5.09 2.27 6.51
CA ASN A 365 5.59 3.62 6.81
C ASN A 365 6.83 4.02 6.00
N LYS A 366 7.46 3.12 5.29
CA LYS A 366 8.63 3.34 4.41
C LYS A 366 8.39 2.70 3.01
#